data_68f15afe832779c9b92fd62dc34d67fb
#
_entry.id   68f15afe832779c9b92fd62dc34d67fb
#
_cell.length_a   1.000
_cell.length_b   1.000
_cell.length_c   1.000
_cell.angle_alpha   90.00
_cell.angle_beta   90.00
_cell.angle_gamma   90.00
#
_symmetry.space_group_name_H-M   'P 1'
#
loop_
_entity.id
_entity.type
_entity.pdbx_description
1 polymer ?
#
loop_
_entity_poly.entity_id
_entity_poly.type
_entity_poly.pdbx_seq_one_letter_code
_entity_poly.pdbx_strand_id
1 'polypeptide(L)'
;MLEDYKSALRAGQRAYRARIARGQSPYLAVLDDVLKGVDIVAQEPLGLVEIPSDSLVGTKTSGRHTAFSYDFMPLLEPDTEFAVKWSNLCDAHLEEGIHTPIIAFEYMNRFYVQEGNKRVSVLKSFDAPTIRAYVTRVLPVYSDDPAVRVYYEFLHFYGLCGLYQVHFNRVGDYPKLQAALGFDADHVWSEREKRAFLTAFYTFRTAYYKLSQEPPVTTAEALLVWLHTYTLGDLRVLGPAELEKSIRAVWTELTAYARGGKIEMQTDAEPEASGSGLLGLLAGRMIPGGTLRAAFVHECAPEKSPWIREHDKGRQQLEQALGDTVLVRSYLAEDYPCAEDALE
;
A
#
# COMPACT_ATOMS: atom_id res chain seq x y z
N MET A 1 -5.95 -32.53 12.27
CA MET A 1 -4.69 -32.80 13.05
C MET A 1 -3.45 -32.93 12.16
N LEU A 2 -3.01 -34.16 11.80
CA LEU A 2 -1.76 -34.36 11.03
C LEU A 2 -1.87 -33.87 9.58
N GLU A 3 -3.05 -33.87 8.98
CA GLU A 3 -3.27 -33.43 7.60
C GLU A 3 -3.14 -31.88 7.48
N ASP A 4 -3.60 -31.13 8.47
CA ASP A 4 -3.44 -29.67 8.50
C ASP A 4 -1.97 -29.27 8.62
N TYR A 5 -1.21 -29.99 9.48
CA TYR A 5 0.23 -29.84 9.56
C TYR A 5 0.92 -30.14 8.22
N LYS A 6 0.58 -31.26 7.57
CA LYS A 6 1.14 -31.61 6.27
C LYS A 6 0.79 -30.58 5.18
N SER A 7 -0.39 -29.99 5.26
CA SER A 7 -0.81 -28.90 4.35
C SER A 7 0.05 -27.65 4.57
N ALA A 8 0.21 -27.22 5.83
CA ALA A 8 1.06 -26.11 6.21
C ALA A 8 2.54 -26.37 5.86
N LEU A 9 3.05 -27.60 6.08
CA LEU A 9 4.41 -28.00 5.68
C LEU A 9 4.62 -27.87 4.16
N ARG A 10 3.67 -28.36 3.35
CA ARG A 10 3.72 -28.19 1.88
C ARG A 10 3.73 -26.72 1.47
N ALA A 11 2.96 -25.86 2.15
CA ALA A 11 2.99 -24.42 1.93
C ALA A 11 4.37 -23.84 2.27
N GLY A 12 4.93 -24.18 3.43
CA GLY A 12 6.26 -23.76 3.85
C GLY A 12 7.36 -24.18 2.88
N GLN A 13 7.31 -25.43 2.40
CA GLN A 13 8.28 -25.94 1.42
C GLN A 13 8.16 -25.19 0.07
N ARG A 14 6.95 -24.81 -0.37
CA ARG A 14 6.76 -23.98 -1.58
C ARG A 14 7.33 -22.59 -1.38
N ALA A 15 7.02 -21.95 -0.26
CA ALA A 15 7.52 -20.63 0.11
C ALA A 15 9.05 -20.60 0.20
N TYR A 16 9.63 -21.63 0.83
CA TYR A 16 11.08 -21.82 0.92
C TYR A 16 11.73 -21.87 -0.48
N ARG A 17 11.23 -22.74 -1.38
CA ARG A 17 11.78 -22.88 -2.74
C ARG A 17 11.64 -21.59 -3.55
N ALA A 18 10.51 -20.90 -3.43
CA ALA A 18 10.29 -19.65 -4.13
C ALA A 18 11.28 -18.55 -3.71
N ARG A 19 11.62 -18.46 -2.42
CA ARG A 19 12.63 -17.51 -1.91
C ARG A 19 14.04 -17.87 -2.38
N ILE A 20 14.43 -19.15 -2.30
CA ILE A 20 15.73 -19.61 -2.81
C ILE A 20 15.87 -19.29 -4.31
N ALA A 21 14.85 -19.56 -5.11
CA ALA A 21 14.87 -19.24 -6.55
C ALA A 21 15.08 -17.75 -6.86
N ARG A 22 14.73 -16.87 -5.91
CA ARG A 22 14.92 -15.40 -5.99
C ARG A 22 16.24 -14.93 -5.34
N GLY A 23 17.08 -15.83 -4.84
CA GLY A 23 18.31 -15.48 -4.11
C GLY A 23 18.05 -14.81 -2.75
N GLN A 24 16.87 -15.01 -2.15
CA GLN A 24 16.45 -14.42 -0.88
C GLN A 24 16.52 -15.45 0.25
N SER A 25 16.67 -14.97 1.50
CA SER A 25 16.59 -15.85 2.67
C SER A 25 15.23 -16.53 2.75
N PRO A 26 15.18 -17.87 2.85
CA PRO A 26 13.92 -18.59 2.92
C PRO A 26 13.34 -18.69 4.34
N TYR A 27 14.10 -18.25 5.34
CA TYR A 27 13.76 -18.36 6.76
C TYR A 27 13.22 -17.06 7.34
N LEU A 28 12.69 -17.13 8.57
CA LEU A 28 12.29 -15.96 9.33
C LEU A 28 13.47 -14.98 9.51
N ALA A 29 13.20 -13.69 9.37
CA ALA A 29 14.15 -12.66 9.75
C ALA A 29 14.40 -12.70 11.26
N VAL A 30 15.60 -12.33 11.70
CA VAL A 30 16.00 -12.32 13.11
C VAL A 30 16.24 -10.88 13.52
N LEU A 31 15.47 -10.38 14.51
CA LEU A 31 15.58 -8.99 14.98
C LEU A 31 16.98 -8.67 15.52
N ASP A 32 17.55 -9.60 16.30
CA ASP A 32 18.88 -9.39 16.87
C ASP A 32 19.98 -9.25 15.76
N ASP A 33 19.75 -9.84 14.59
CA ASP A 33 20.63 -9.63 13.43
C ASP A 33 20.36 -8.29 12.72
N VAL A 34 19.09 -7.91 12.61
CA VAL A 34 18.66 -6.64 12.02
C VAL A 34 19.19 -5.44 12.84
N LEU A 35 19.25 -5.58 14.15
CA LEU A 35 19.69 -4.52 15.04
C LEU A 35 21.22 -4.44 15.19
N LYS A 36 22.01 -5.33 14.57
CA LYS A 36 23.46 -5.25 14.61
C LYS A 36 23.97 -3.94 14.01
N GLY A 37 24.63 -3.14 14.85
CA GLY A 37 25.16 -1.84 14.43
C GLY A 37 24.13 -0.72 14.28
N VAL A 38 22.90 -0.94 14.76
CA VAL A 38 21.84 0.08 14.81
C VAL A 38 21.85 0.72 16.19
N ASP A 39 21.94 2.05 16.23
CA ASP A 39 21.81 2.82 17.46
C ASP A 39 20.34 2.93 17.86
N ILE A 40 20.02 2.48 19.05
CA ILE A 40 18.67 2.45 19.61
C ILE A 40 18.53 3.53 20.68
N VAL A 41 17.50 4.36 20.54
CA VAL A 41 17.18 5.44 21.52
C VAL A 41 16.40 4.90 22.70
N ALA A 42 15.41 4.03 22.47
CA ALA A 42 14.52 3.52 23.48
C ALA A 42 13.87 2.18 23.11
N GLN A 43 13.34 1.50 24.12
CA GLN A 43 12.39 0.40 23.97
C GLN A 43 11.13 0.76 24.76
N GLU A 44 9.98 0.84 24.09
CA GLU A 44 8.73 1.32 24.66
C GLU A 44 7.67 0.21 24.65
N PRO A 45 7.10 -0.15 25.82
CA PRO A 45 6.00 -1.09 25.86
C PRO A 45 4.71 -0.43 25.29
N LEU A 46 4.14 -1.01 24.25
CA LEU A 46 2.87 -0.55 23.65
C LEU A 46 1.65 -1.24 24.27
N GLY A 47 1.88 -2.25 25.14
CA GLY A 47 0.79 -3.05 25.71
C GLY A 47 0.22 -4.04 24.70
N LEU A 48 -1.08 -4.33 24.82
CA LEU A 48 -1.79 -5.27 23.95
C LEU A 48 -2.22 -4.57 22.65
N VAL A 49 -1.70 -5.07 21.53
CA VAL A 49 -1.94 -4.53 20.18
C VAL A 49 -2.46 -5.63 19.26
N GLU A 50 -3.32 -5.30 18.32
CA GLU A 50 -3.66 -6.14 17.18
C GLU A 50 -2.72 -5.86 16.01
N ILE A 51 -1.86 -6.84 15.72
CA ILE A 51 -0.84 -6.72 14.67
C ILE A 51 -1.40 -7.26 13.36
N PRO A 52 -1.28 -6.54 12.22
CA PRO A 52 -1.56 -7.11 10.91
C PRO A 52 -0.65 -8.32 10.64
N SER A 53 -1.23 -9.44 10.22
CA SER A 53 -0.47 -10.70 10.01
C SER A 53 0.67 -10.55 9.02
N ASP A 54 0.52 -9.73 8.00
CA ASP A 54 1.55 -9.46 6.97
C ASP A 54 2.73 -8.66 7.52
N SER A 55 2.55 -7.91 8.61
CA SER A 55 3.61 -7.15 9.27
C SER A 55 4.50 -8.00 10.17
N LEU A 56 4.07 -9.25 10.48
CA LEU A 56 4.87 -10.24 11.20
C LEU A 56 5.86 -10.91 10.24
N VAL A 57 7.14 -10.56 10.36
CA VAL A 57 8.19 -10.94 9.40
C VAL A 57 9.27 -11.85 9.98
N GLY A 58 9.34 -11.97 11.30
CA GLY A 58 10.47 -12.68 11.89
C GLY A 58 10.32 -13.02 13.37
N THR A 59 11.41 -13.49 13.92
CA THR A 59 11.56 -13.82 15.34
C THR A 59 12.64 -12.95 15.98
N LYS A 60 12.58 -12.77 17.31
CA LYS A 60 13.57 -11.96 18.02
C LYS A 60 14.96 -12.56 17.96
N THR A 61 15.08 -13.86 18.21
CA THR A 61 16.35 -14.58 18.31
C THR A 61 16.47 -15.70 17.25
N SER A 62 17.68 -16.10 16.93
CA SER A 62 17.98 -17.12 15.91
C SER A 62 17.64 -18.56 16.33
N GLY A 63 17.26 -18.82 17.57
CA GLY A 63 17.18 -20.20 18.11
C GLY A 63 16.25 -21.17 17.37
N ARG A 64 15.23 -20.71 16.67
CA ARG A 64 14.29 -21.54 15.92
C ARG A 64 13.84 -20.93 14.60
N HIS A 65 14.54 -19.94 14.07
CA HIS A 65 14.15 -19.26 12.84
C HIS A 65 14.10 -20.19 11.63
N THR A 66 14.93 -21.24 11.60
CA THR A 66 14.98 -22.24 10.51
C THR A 66 13.88 -23.32 10.61
N ALA A 67 13.12 -23.37 11.70
CA ALA A 67 11.97 -24.25 11.81
C ALA A 67 10.76 -23.79 10.98
N PHE A 68 10.82 -22.55 10.48
CA PHE A 68 9.77 -21.91 9.70
C PHE A 68 10.33 -21.31 8.41
N SER A 69 9.51 -21.29 7.37
CA SER A 69 9.72 -20.43 6.21
C SER A 69 9.53 -18.95 6.57
N TYR A 70 9.93 -18.06 5.69
CA TYR A 70 9.86 -16.61 5.90
C TYR A 70 8.44 -16.09 6.24
N ASP A 71 7.40 -16.85 5.90
CA ASP A 71 5.98 -16.55 6.14
C ASP A 71 5.39 -17.31 7.33
N PHE A 72 6.24 -17.88 8.19
CA PHE A 72 5.90 -18.67 9.37
C PHE A 72 5.31 -20.06 9.10
N MET A 73 5.27 -20.54 7.86
CA MET A 73 4.85 -21.94 7.64
C MET A 73 5.93 -22.91 8.12
N PRO A 74 5.53 -24.09 8.67
CA PRO A 74 6.49 -25.05 9.21
C PRO A 74 7.37 -25.66 8.13
N LEU A 75 8.61 -26.03 8.50
CA LEU A 75 9.58 -26.71 7.63
C LEU A 75 10.06 -28.06 8.18
N LEU A 76 9.73 -28.38 9.44
CA LEU A 76 10.16 -29.62 10.09
C LEU A 76 9.27 -30.80 9.70
N GLU A 77 9.84 -32.02 9.71
CA GLU A 77 9.13 -33.23 9.33
C GLU A 77 7.98 -33.56 10.30
N PRO A 78 6.95 -34.34 9.83
CA PRO A 78 5.73 -34.62 10.59
C PRO A 78 5.93 -35.53 11.84
N ASP A 79 7.03 -36.23 11.94
CA ASP A 79 7.36 -37.13 13.06
C ASP A 79 8.07 -36.41 14.23
N THR A 80 8.20 -35.11 14.18
CA THR A 80 8.87 -34.30 15.19
C THR A 80 7.93 -33.88 16.32
N GLU A 81 8.49 -33.67 17.53
CA GLU A 81 7.78 -33.03 18.65
C GLU A 81 7.20 -31.65 18.26
N PHE A 82 7.86 -30.96 17.35
CA PHE A 82 7.38 -29.70 16.81
C PHE A 82 6.03 -29.87 16.11
N ALA A 83 5.92 -30.87 15.23
CA ALA A 83 4.70 -31.15 14.48
C ALA A 83 3.54 -31.51 15.40
N VAL A 84 3.81 -32.34 16.43
CA VAL A 84 2.80 -32.72 17.46
C VAL A 84 2.29 -31.46 18.17
N LYS A 85 3.18 -30.58 18.65
CA LYS A 85 2.80 -29.34 19.34
C LYS A 85 2.08 -28.35 18.43
N TRP A 86 2.44 -28.30 17.15
CA TRP A 86 1.76 -27.47 16.16
C TRP A 86 0.34 -27.99 15.88
N SER A 87 0.20 -29.32 15.71
CA SER A 87 -1.11 -29.95 15.49
C SER A 87 -2.05 -29.77 16.68
N ASN A 88 -1.56 -29.91 17.91
CA ASN A 88 -2.38 -29.67 19.11
C ASN A 88 -2.87 -28.22 19.19
N LEU A 89 -2.02 -27.23 18.77
CA LEU A 89 -2.45 -25.83 18.69
C LEU A 89 -3.48 -25.60 17.57
N CYS A 90 -3.36 -26.32 16.46
CA CYS A 90 -4.32 -26.27 15.37
C CYS A 90 -5.69 -26.79 15.83
N ASP A 91 -5.73 -27.93 16.55
CA ASP A 91 -6.95 -28.49 17.11
C ASP A 91 -7.61 -27.53 18.11
N ALA A 92 -6.82 -26.98 19.04
CA ALA A 92 -7.31 -25.96 19.99
C ALA A 92 -7.85 -24.72 19.26
N HIS A 93 -7.23 -24.32 18.15
CA HIS A 93 -7.73 -23.21 17.33
C HIS A 93 -9.08 -23.52 16.69
N LEU A 94 -9.27 -24.73 16.19
CA LEU A 94 -10.53 -25.16 15.58
C LEU A 94 -11.65 -25.35 16.61
N GLU A 95 -11.34 -25.76 17.83
CA GLU A 95 -12.33 -26.00 18.90
C GLU A 95 -12.76 -24.70 19.61
N GLU A 96 -11.81 -23.88 20.02
CA GLU A 96 -12.08 -22.70 20.88
C GLU A 96 -11.41 -21.41 20.42
N GLY A 97 -10.50 -21.48 19.44
CA GLY A 97 -9.67 -20.35 19.01
C GLY A 97 -8.41 -20.15 19.85
N ILE A 98 -7.40 -19.50 19.27
CA ILE A 98 -6.18 -19.09 19.97
C ILE A 98 -6.37 -17.70 20.54
N HIS A 99 -6.65 -17.58 21.83
CA HIS A 99 -6.90 -16.30 22.51
C HIS A 99 -5.68 -15.73 23.22
N THR A 100 -4.69 -16.56 23.56
CA THR A 100 -3.48 -16.14 24.26
C THR A 100 -2.62 -15.25 23.36
N PRO A 101 -2.38 -13.97 23.72
CA PRO A 101 -1.53 -13.09 22.94
C PRO A 101 -0.10 -13.62 22.81
N ILE A 102 0.54 -13.30 21.71
CA ILE A 102 1.97 -13.53 21.53
C ILE A 102 2.77 -12.39 22.19
N ILE A 103 4.08 -12.55 22.32
CA ILE A 103 5.01 -11.48 22.71
C ILE A 103 5.86 -11.14 21.49
N ALA A 104 5.90 -9.86 21.11
CA ALA A 104 6.58 -9.41 19.91
C ALA A 104 7.31 -8.08 20.14
N PHE A 105 8.34 -7.85 19.33
CA PHE A 105 9.00 -6.56 19.18
C PHE A 105 8.55 -5.91 17.87
N GLU A 106 8.37 -4.60 17.90
CA GLU A 106 8.15 -3.80 16.69
C GLU A 106 9.43 -3.01 16.41
N TYR A 107 9.91 -3.07 15.16
CA TYR A 107 10.99 -2.25 14.65
C TYR A 107 10.70 -1.88 13.19
N MET A 108 10.70 -0.60 12.88
CA MET A 108 10.47 -0.07 11.52
C MET A 108 9.20 -0.63 10.87
N ASN A 109 8.08 -0.63 11.60
CA ASN A 109 6.78 -1.18 11.17
C ASN A 109 6.78 -2.69 10.85
N ARG A 110 7.76 -3.42 11.33
CA ARG A 110 7.86 -4.87 11.22
C ARG A 110 7.83 -5.48 12.61
N PHE A 111 7.18 -6.63 12.72
CA PHE A 111 7.04 -7.32 14.00
C PHE A 111 7.84 -8.61 14.01
N TYR A 112 8.51 -8.83 15.13
CA TYR A 112 9.40 -9.98 15.37
C TYR A 112 8.95 -10.68 16.64
N VAL A 113 8.58 -11.94 16.51
CA VAL A 113 8.01 -12.73 17.60
C VAL A 113 9.10 -13.15 18.59
N GLN A 114 8.93 -12.80 19.85
CA GLN A 114 9.75 -13.35 20.93
C GLN A 114 9.19 -14.66 21.44
N GLU A 115 7.87 -14.70 21.66
CA GLU A 115 7.16 -15.89 22.12
C GLU A 115 5.88 -16.10 21.35
N GLY A 116 5.65 -17.35 20.89
CA GLY A 116 4.44 -17.76 20.20
C GLY A 116 4.59 -18.01 18.71
N ASN A 117 5.80 -18.27 18.18
CA ASN A 117 6.04 -18.57 16.76
C ASN A 117 5.09 -19.64 16.20
N LYS A 118 4.77 -20.72 16.96
CA LYS A 118 3.81 -21.74 16.52
C LYS A 118 2.38 -21.21 16.49
N ARG A 119 1.99 -20.35 17.45
CA ARG A 119 0.68 -19.67 17.44
C ARG A 119 0.53 -18.82 16.18
N VAL A 120 1.56 -18.02 15.85
CA VAL A 120 1.60 -17.24 14.59
C VAL A 120 1.50 -18.16 13.38
N SER A 121 2.24 -19.27 13.37
CA SER A 121 2.21 -20.24 12.27
C SER A 121 0.80 -20.81 12.04
N VAL A 122 0.13 -21.26 13.10
CA VAL A 122 -1.25 -21.74 13.01
C VAL A 122 -2.19 -20.65 12.53
N LEU A 123 -2.19 -19.48 13.17
CA LEU A 123 -3.08 -18.37 12.80
C LEU A 123 -2.89 -17.92 11.34
N LYS A 124 -1.64 -17.84 10.87
CA LYS A 124 -1.36 -17.54 9.46
C LYS A 124 -1.81 -18.64 8.50
N SER A 125 -1.76 -19.91 8.91
CA SER A 125 -2.26 -21.02 8.07
C SER A 125 -3.78 -21.04 7.89
N PHE A 126 -4.51 -20.28 8.72
CA PHE A 126 -5.94 -20.00 8.62
C PHE A 126 -6.24 -18.57 8.12
N ASP A 127 -5.27 -17.91 7.50
CA ASP A 127 -5.41 -16.57 6.93
C ASP A 127 -5.93 -15.52 7.94
N ALA A 128 -5.57 -15.66 9.22
CA ALA A 128 -5.95 -14.69 10.25
C ALA A 128 -5.46 -13.28 9.86
N PRO A 129 -6.33 -12.28 9.74
CA PRO A 129 -5.94 -10.94 9.27
C PRO A 129 -5.12 -10.18 10.30
N THR A 130 -5.35 -10.43 11.57
CA THR A 130 -4.64 -9.81 12.70
C THR A 130 -4.30 -10.84 13.77
N ILE A 131 -3.26 -10.56 14.55
CA ILE A 131 -2.81 -11.38 15.68
C ILE A 131 -2.62 -10.49 16.91
N ARG A 132 -3.19 -10.87 18.04
CA ARG A 132 -3.04 -10.15 19.31
C ARG A 132 -1.67 -10.38 19.91
N ALA A 133 -0.99 -9.31 20.30
CA ALA A 133 0.35 -9.36 20.85
C ALA A 133 0.58 -8.32 21.96
N TYR A 134 1.36 -8.68 22.97
CA TYR A 134 2.05 -7.69 23.78
C TYR A 134 3.30 -7.24 23.04
N VAL A 135 3.37 -5.94 22.72
CA VAL A 135 4.40 -5.39 21.83
C VAL A 135 5.33 -4.46 22.60
N THR A 136 6.63 -4.62 22.37
CA THR A 136 7.65 -3.64 22.72
C THR A 136 8.20 -3.01 21.45
N ARG A 137 8.08 -1.69 21.30
CA ARG A 137 8.64 -0.92 20.19
C ARG A 137 10.11 -0.64 20.43
N VAL A 138 10.93 -0.89 19.42
CA VAL A 138 12.35 -0.52 19.41
C VAL A 138 12.52 0.71 18.54
N LEU A 139 12.95 1.83 19.14
CA LEU A 139 13.11 3.11 18.48
C LEU A 139 14.57 3.30 18.03
N PRO A 140 14.86 3.38 16.70
CA PRO A 140 16.18 3.79 16.24
C PRO A 140 16.47 5.26 16.56
N VAL A 141 17.74 5.64 16.63
CA VAL A 141 18.12 7.05 16.67
C VAL A 141 17.66 7.71 15.36
N TYR A 142 17.06 8.90 15.49
CA TYR A 142 16.67 9.68 14.29
C TYR A 142 17.90 10.02 13.45
N SER A 143 17.77 9.84 12.13
CA SER A 143 18.84 10.13 11.19
C SER A 143 18.24 10.60 9.86
N ASP A 144 19.09 11.10 8.94
CA ASP A 144 18.68 11.49 7.59
C ASP A 144 18.44 10.31 6.65
N ASP A 145 18.59 9.07 7.13
CA ASP A 145 18.21 7.88 6.37
C ASP A 145 16.70 7.97 6.01
N PRO A 146 16.35 7.92 4.72
CA PRO A 146 14.96 8.00 4.28
C PRO A 146 14.03 7.00 4.97
N ALA A 147 14.50 5.78 5.25
CA ALA A 147 13.69 4.77 5.92
C ALA A 147 13.40 5.15 7.38
N VAL A 148 14.38 5.72 8.09
CA VAL A 148 14.20 6.23 9.46
C VAL A 148 13.26 7.42 9.47
N ARG A 149 13.39 8.35 8.52
CA ARG A 149 12.49 9.51 8.40
C ARG A 149 11.04 9.08 8.15
N VAL A 150 10.81 8.15 7.22
CA VAL A 150 9.48 7.58 6.95
C VAL A 150 8.91 6.91 8.20
N TYR A 151 9.76 6.20 8.96
CA TYR A 151 9.33 5.57 10.20
C TYR A 151 8.92 6.59 11.27
N TYR A 152 9.62 7.70 11.40
CA TYR A 152 9.22 8.76 12.34
C TYR A 152 7.94 9.48 11.90
N GLU A 153 7.72 9.66 10.59
CA GLU A 153 6.41 10.10 10.08
C GLU A 153 5.30 9.09 10.42
N PHE A 154 5.58 7.79 10.29
CA PHE A 154 4.64 6.75 10.72
C PHE A 154 4.33 6.85 12.21
N LEU A 155 5.32 7.07 13.07
CA LEU A 155 5.09 7.20 14.52
C LEU A 155 4.13 8.35 14.84
N HIS A 156 4.29 9.49 14.18
CA HIS A 156 3.35 10.60 14.29
C HIS A 156 1.95 10.18 13.80
N PHE A 157 1.83 9.65 12.60
CA PHE A 157 0.57 9.16 12.04
C PHE A 157 -0.10 8.10 12.92
N TYR A 158 0.68 7.15 13.43
CA TYR A 158 0.17 6.12 14.36
C TYR A 158 -0.38 6.74 15.65
N GLY A 159 0.26 7.77 16.17
CA GLY A 159 -0.25 8.53 17.32
C GLY A 159 -1.62 9.15 17.08
N LEU A 160 -1.94 9.53 15.83
CA LEU A 160 -3.23 10.11 15.45
C LEU A 160 -4.32 9.06 15.24
N CYS A 161 -3.99 7.91 14.67
CA CYS A 161 -5.00 6.92 14.25
C CYS A 161 -4.85 5.52 14.87
N GLY A 162 -3.67 5.12 15.34
CA GLY A 162 -3.42 3.78 15.88
C GLY A 162 -3.40 2.66 14.82
N LEU A 163 -3.25 2.97 13.55
CA LEU A 163 -3.35 2.01 12.45
C LEU A 163 -1.98 1.54 11.95
N TYR A 164 -1.70 0.25 12.06
CA TYR A 164 -0.51 -0.39 11.48
C TYR A 164 -0.68 -0.84 10.03
N GLN A 165 -1.89 -0.81 9.48
CA GLN A 165 -2.21 -1.28 8.13
C GLN A 165 -1.66 -0.37 7.03
N VAL A 166 -1.44 0.90 7.35
CA VAL A 166 -0.97 1.92 6.41
C VAL A 166 0.55 1.91 6.38
N HIS A 167 1.12 1.60 5.23
CA HIS A 167 2.57 1.45 5.07
C HIS A 167 3.07 2.19 3.84
N PHE A 168 3.89 3.20 4.05
CA PHE A 168 4.56 3.97 3.02
C PHE A 168 6.07 3.74 3.05
N ASN A 169 6.71 3.90 1.90
CA ASN A 169 8.16 3.82 1.75
C ASN A 169 8.81 5.18 1.42
N ARG A 170 8.02 6.26 1.37
CA ARG A 170 8.51 7.58 1.00
C ARG A 170 8.17 8.62 2.04
N VAL A 171 9.14 9.51 2.27
CA VAL A 171 8.99 10.69 3.13
C VAL A 171 7.89 11.59 2.58
N GLY A 172 7.01 12.04 3.44
CA GLY A 172 5.90 12.96 3.14
C GLY A 172 4.59 12.28 2.74
N ASP A 173 4.52 10.96 2.58
CA ASP A 173 3.29 10.31 2.12
C ASP A 173 2.25 10.11 3.23
N TYR A 174 2.66 10.00 4.49
CA TYR A 174 1.71 10.03 5.61
C TYR A 174 0.93 11.35 5.72
N PRO A 175 1.58 12.54 5.69
CA PRO A 175 0.88 13.81 5.62
C PRO A 175 -0.01 13.97 4.39
N LYS A 176 0.44 13.49 3.21
CA LYS A 176 -0.38 13.52 1.99
C LYS A 176 -1.64 12.69 2.13
N LEU A 177 -1.57 11.52 2.77
CA LEU A 177 -2.76 10.72 3.03
C LEU A 177 -3.74 11.47 3.94
N GLN A 178 -3.27 12.09 5.04
CA GLN A 178 -4.11 12.93 5.91
C GLN A 178 -4.84 14.01 5.10
N ALA A 179 -4.10 14.76 4.28
CA ALA A 179 -4.66 15.80 3.43
C ALA A 179 -5.65 15.25 2.39
N ALA A 180 -5.34 14.13 1.73
CA ALA A 180 -6.23 13.48 0.76
C ALA A 180 -7.55 12.98 1.39
N LEU A 181 -7.53 12.70 2.69
CA LEU A 181 -8.72 12.34 3.46
C LEU A 181 -9.51 13.57 3.95
N GLY A 182 -9.00 14.79 3.70
CA GLY A 182 -9.59 16.03 4.17
C GLY A 182 -9.32 16.33 5.66
N PHE A 183 -8.27 15.74 6.23
CA PHE A 183 -7.88 15.93 7.62
C PHE A 183 -6.73 16.93 7.74
N ASP A 184 -6.76 17.73 8.80
CA ASP A 184 -5.60 18.54 9.20
C ASP A 184 -4.44 17.65 9.67
N ALA A 185 -3.22 18.18 9.65
CA ALA A 185 -1.99 17.44 9.95
C ALA A 185 -2.01 16.73 11.32
N ASP A 186 -2.64 17.35 12.33
CA ASP A 186 -2.71 16.84 13.70
C ASP A 186 -4.11 16.30 14.07
N HIS A 187 -4.96 16.02 13.07
CA HIS A 187 -6.30 15.48 13.31
C HIS A 187 -6.21 14.09 13.93
N VAL A 188 -6.75 13.94 15.14
CA VAL A 188 -6.87 12.65 15.83
C VAL A 188 -8.12 11.94 15.34
N TRP A 189 -7.94 10.74 14.80
CA TRP A 189 -9.03 9.99 14.19
C TRP A 189 -9.99 9.42 15.23
N SER A 190 -11.28 9.69 15.07
CA SER A 190 -12.34 9.03 15.83
C SER A 190 -12.45 7.55 15.45
N GLU A 191 -12.99 6.72 16.33
CA GLU A 191 -13.25 5.30 16.05
C GLU A 191 -14.18 5.07 14.84
N ARG A 192 -15.03 6.05 14.51
CA ARG A 192 -15.87 6.02 13.31
C ARG A 192 -15.05 6.20 12.05
N GLU A 193 -14.12 7.15 12.05
CA GLU A 193 -13.22 7.43 10.92
C GLU A 193 -12.26 6.26 10.67
N LYS A 194 -11.67 5.70 11.73
CA LYS A 194 -10.82 4.51 11.65
C LYS A 194 -11.54 3.34 11.00
N ARG A 195 -12.75 3.02 11.48
CA ARG A 195 -13.56 1.92 10.91
C ARG A 195 -13.94 2.18 9.47
N ALA A 196 -14.35 3.40 9.14
CA ALA A 196 -14.71 3.78 7.78
C ALA A 196 -13.51 3.67 6.83
N PHE A 197 -12.35 4.15 7.26
CA PHE A 197 -11.11 4.03 6.51
C PHE A 197 -10.68 2.58 6.33
N LEU A 198 -10.63 1.78 7.40
CA LEU A 198 -10.23 0.36 7.30
C LEU A 198 -11.14 -0.43 6.37
N THR A 199 -12.45 -0.19 6.41
CA THR A 199 -13.39 -0.84 5.48
C THR A 199 -13.04 -0.48 4.03
N ALA A 200 -12.84 0.80 3.74
CA ALA A 200 -12.44 1.28 2.42
C ALA A 200 -11.07 0.72 2.00
N PHE A 201 -10.09 0.74 2.91
CA PHE A 201 -8.73 0.25 2.69
C PHE A 201 -8.71 -1.24 2.33
N TYR A 202 -9.42 -2.08 3.06
CA TYR A 202 -9.48 -3.52 2.77
C TYR A 202 -10.29 -3.84 1.50
N THR A 203 -11.33 -3.06 1.20
CA THR A 203 -12.06 -3.16 -0.08
C THR A 203 -11.12 -2.85 -1.25
N PHE A 204 -10.38 -1.74 -1.17
CA PHE A 204 -9.38 -1.36 -2.17
C PHE A 204 -8.28 -2.42 -2.29
N ARG A 205 -7.71 -2.88 -1.17
CA ARG A 205 -6.68 -3.92 -1.12
C ARG A 205 -7.12 -5.18 -1.85
N THR A 206 -8.33 -5.65 -1.59
CA THR A 206 -8.86 -6.87 -2.23
C THR A 206 -8.91 -6.72 -3.75
N ALA A 207 -9.40 -5.60 -4.26
CA ALA A 207 -9.44 -5.32 -5.70
C ALA A 207 -8.03 -5.16 -6.28
N TYR A 208 -7.11 -4.51 -5.54
CA TYR A 208 -5.74 -4.27 -5.98
C TYR A 208 -4.94 -5.58 -6.14
N TYR A 209 -4.98 -6.47 -5.14
CA TYR A 209 -4.30 -7.76 -5.21
C TYR A 209 -4.93 -8.75 -6.18
N LYS A 210 -6.20 -8.57 -6.54
CA LYS A 210 -6.84 -9.33 -7.62
C LYS A 210 -6.27 -8.99 -9.00
N LEU A 211 -5.79 -7.75 -9.19
CA LEU A 211 -5.17 -7.30 -10.44
C LEU A 211 -3.73 -7.77 -10.59
N SER A 212 -3.00 -7.95 -9.49
CA SER A 212 -1.61 -8.44 -9.48
C SER A 212 -1.29 -9.10 -8.14
N GLN A 213 -0.74 -10.29 -8.18
CA GLN A 213 -0.24 -10.98 -6.98
C GLN A 213 1.03 -10.35 -6.43
N GLU A 214 1.81 -9.66 -7.28
CA GLU A 214 3.01 -8.91 -6.93
C GLU A 214 2.85 -7.45 -7.42
N PRO A 215 2.06 -6.64 -6.70
CA PRO A 215 1.81 -5.26 -7.09
C PRO A 215 3.08 -4.40 -6.96
N PRO A 216 3.22 -3.34 -7.78
CA PRO A 216 4.44 -2.55 -7.84
C PRO A 216 4.72 -1.72 -6.58
N VAL A 217 3.69 -1.41 -5.80
CA VAL A 217 3.74 -0.55 -4.60
C VAL A 217 2.86 -1.11 -3.49
N THR A 218 3.00 -0.61 -2.26
CA THR A 218 2.15 -1.02 -1.14
C THR A 218 0.69 -0.62 -1.38
N THR A 219 -0.24 -1.26 -0.65
CA THR A 219 -1.66 -0.88 -0.72
C THR A 219 -1.90 0.59 -0.36
N ALA A 220 -1.17 1.11 0.62
CA ALA A 220 -1.30 2.50 1.06
C ALA A 220 -0.81 3.48 -0.02
N GLU A 221 0.33 3.18 -0.64
CA GLU A 221 0.87 3.96 -1.76
C GLU A 221 -0.07 3.92 -2.97
N ALA A 222 -0.62 2.73 -3.29
CA ALA A 222 -1.59 2.60 -4.36
C ALA A 222 -2.88 3.37 -4.09
N LEU A 223 -3.39 3.30 -2.85
CA LEU A 223 -4.55 4.08 -2.44
C LEU A 223 -4.28 5.58 -2.51
N LEU A 224 -3.10 6.04 -2.06
CA LEU A 224 -2.73 7.45 -2.13
C LEU A 224 -2.72 7.95 -3.58
N VAL A 225 -2.11 7.21 -4.51
CA VAL A 225 -2.13 7.55 -5.95
C VAL A 225 -3.57 7.55 -6.49
N TRP A 226 -4.38 6.56 -6.14
CA TRP A 226 -5.78 6.47 -6.57
C TRP A 226 -6.62 7.65 -6.05
N LEU A 227 -6.37 8.12 -4.81
CA LEU A 227 -7.04 9.27 -4.21
C LEU A 227 -6.71 10.60 -4.88
N HIS A 228 -5.74 10.69 -5.77
CA HIS A 228 -5.52 11.87 -6.61
C HIS A 228 -6.66 12.09 -7.62
N THR A 229 -7.33 11.02 -8.04
CA THR A 229 -8.40 11.07 -9.05
C THR A 229 -9.78 10.76 -8.45
N TYR A 230 -9.83 9.94 -7.41
CA TYR A 230 -11.04 9.43 -6.77
C TYR A 230 -11.09 9.83 -5.30
N THR A 231 -12.19 9.54 -4.63
CA THR A 231 -12.38 9.84 -3.20
C THR A 231 -12.68 8.55 -2.41
N LEU A 232 -12.53 8.59 -1.07
CA LEU A 232 -13.01 7.49 -0.23
C LEU A 232 -14.52 7.24 -0.35
N GLY A 233 -15.29 8.26 -0.75
CA GLY A 233 -16.71 8.12 -1.04
C GLY A 233 -16.96 7.16 -2.19
N ASP A 234 -16.13 7.20 -3.23
CA ASP A 234 -16.25 6.35 -4.40
C ASP A 234 -16.08 4.86 -4.05
N LEU A 235 -15.20 4.52 -3.09
CA LEU A 235 -15.06 3.15 -2.60
C LEU A 235 -16.31 2.54 -1.97
N ARG A 236 -17.31 3.37 -1.62
CA ARG A 236 -18.58 2.93 -1.06
C ARG A 236 -19.65 2.69 -2.11
N VAL A 237 -19.53 3.34 -3.26
CA VAL A 237 -20.52 3.30 -4.35
C VAL A 237 -20.07 2.46 -5.54
N LEU A 238 -18.77 2.39 -5.81
CA LEU A 238 -18.24 1.57 -6.89
C LEU A 238 -18.43 0.08 -6.61
N GLY A 239 -18.99 -0.63 -7.57
CA GLY A 239 -19.03 -2.09 -7.56
C GLY A 239 -17.63 -2.68 -7.76
N PRO A 240 -17.43 -3.99 -7.42
CA PRO A 240 -16.10 -4.62 -7.53
C PRO A 240 -15.44 -4.48 -8.91
N ALA A 241 -16.20 -4.63 -10.00
CA ALA A 241 -15.69 -4.53 -11.37
C ALA A 241 -15.30 -3.08 -11.72
N GLU A 242 -16.08 -2.10 -11.27
CA GLU A 242 -15.81 -0.67 -11.48
C GLU A 242 -14.59 -0.22 -10.70
N LEU A 243 -14.43 -0.71 -9.46
CA LEU A 243 -13.24 -0.45 -8.64
C LEU A 243 -11.99 -1.05 -9.31
N GLU A 244 -12.03 -2.29 -9.79
CA GLU A 244 -10.92 -2.88 -10.55
C GLU A 244 -10.58 -2.04 -11.78
N LYS A 245 -11.59 -1.54 -12.50
CA LYS A 245 -11.40 -0.66 -13.67
C LYS A 245 -10.74 0.66 -13.27
N SER A 246 -11.19 1.29 -12.19
CA SER A 246 -10.60 2.55 -11.69
C SER A 246 -9.14 2.40 -11.24
N ILE A 247 -8.79 1.26 -10.60
CA ILE A 247 -7.41 0.95 -10.23
C ILE A 247 -6.54 0.71 -11.48
N ARG A 248 -7.09 0.03 -12.50
CA ARG A 248 -6.38 -0.13 -13.79
C ARG A 248 -6.14 1.20 -14.50
N ALA A 249 -7.06 2.15 -14.39
CA ALA A 249 -6.90 3.47 -15.00
C ALA A 249 -5.68 4.22 -14.45
N VAL A 250 -5.37 4.07 -13.17
CA VAL A 250 -4.18 4.69 -12.53
C VAL A 250 -2.94 3.77 -12.48
N TRP A 251 -2.95 2.64 -13.20
CA TRP A 251 -1.84 1.66 -13.12
C TRP A 251 -0.52 2.19 -13.65
N THR A 252 -0.56 3.07 -14.64
CA THR A 252 0.64 3.72 -15.20
C THR A 252 1.28 4.63 -14.16
N GLU A 253 0.48 5.40 -13.43
CA GLU A 253 0.91 6.27 -12.33
C GLU A 253 1.49 5.45 -11.18
N LEU A 254 0.87 4.31 -10.82
CA LEU A 254 1.41 3.38 -9.82
C LEU A 254 2.79 2.86 -10.23
N THR A 255 2.96 2.52 -11.50
CA THR A 255 4.24 2.05 -12.01
C THR A 255 5.30 3.17 -12.03
N ALA A 256 4.90 4.37 -12.39
CA ALA A 256 5.76 5.56 -12.35
C ALA A 256 6.14 5.89 -10.90
N TYR A 257 5.19 5.86 -9.98
CA TYR A 257 5.42 6.01 -8.56
C TYR A 257 6.43 4.97 -8.05
N ALA A 258 6.30 3.69 -8.36
CA ALA A 258 7.24 2.64 -7.96
C ALA A 258 8.69 2.92 -8.40
N ARG A 259 8.88 3.53 -9.58
CA ARG A 259 10.19 3.85 -10.15
C ARG A 259 10.83 5.13 -9.58
N GLY A 260 10.19 5.80 -8.61
CA GLY A 260 10.71 7.05 -8.04
C GLY A 260 10.33 8.31 -8.83
N GLY A 261 9.43 8.21 -9.80
CA GLY A 261 8.83 9.37 -10.46
C GLY A 261 8.08 10.23 -9.45
N LYS A 262 8.39 11.52 -9.37
CA LYS A 262 7.56 12.48 -8.65
C LYS A 262 6.26 12.65 -9.44
N ILE A 263 5.13 12.21 -8.86
CA ILE A 263 3.81 12.64 -9.30
C ILE A 263 3.57 13.96 -8.55
N GLU A 264 4.06 15.04 -9.09
CA GLU A 264 3.68 16.39 -8.68
C GLU A 264 2.42 16.74 -9.47
N MET A 265 1.25 16.61 -8.88
CA MET A 265 0.09 17.36 -9.32
C MET A 265 0.30 18.79 -8.79
N GLN A 266 0.66 19.71 -9.66
CA GLN A 266 0.66 21.12 -9.35
C GLN A 266 -0.79 21.58 -9.18
N THR A 267 -1.22 21.70 -7.93
CA THR A 267 -2.53 22.30 -7.59
C THR A 267 -2.46 23.83 -7.55
N ASP A 268 -1.26 24.42 -7.55
CA ASP A 268 -1.05 25.87 -7.58
C ASP A 268 -0.07 26.21 -8.70
N ALA A 269 -0.61 26.72 -9.79
CA ALA A 269 0.18 27.23 -10.90
C ALA A 269 0.68 28.65 -10.59
N GLU A 270 1.87 28.77 -10.01
CA GLU A 270 2.72 29.92 -10.31
C GLU A 270 3.61 29.56 -11.51
N PRO A 271 3.75 30.42 -12.51
CA PRO A 271 4.47 30.08 -13.73
C PRO A 271 5.98 30.20 -13.52
N GLU A 272 6.67 29.14 -13.18
CA GLU A 272 8.11 29.07 -13.39
C GLU A 272 8.43 28.36 -14.70
N ALA A 273 9.08 29.10 -15.58
CA ALA A 273 9.57 28.65 -16.87
C ALA A 273 10.73 27.66 -16.70
N SER A 274 10.45 26.37 -16.83
CA SER A 274 11.46 25.40 -17.29
C SER A 274 10.77 24.21 -17.95
N GLY A 275 10.86 24.13 -19.28
CA GLY A 275 10.21 23.15 -20.11
C GLY A 275 10.77 21.74 -19.93
N SER A 276 10.02 20.90 -19.22
CA SER A 276 10.19 19.43 -19.27
C SER A 276 8.96 18.75 -18.67
N GLY A 277 7.80 19.01 -19.23
CA GLY A 277 6.56 18.32 -18.93
C GLY A 277 6.04 17.56 -20.16
N LEU A 278 4.81 17.10 -20.11
CA LEU A 278 4.09 16.40 -21.19
C LEU A 278 4.24 17.12 -22.56
N LEU A 279 4.39 18.45 -22.55
CA LEU A 279 4.68 19.27 -23.72
C LEU A 279 6.04 18.96 -24.37
N GLY A 280 7.08 18.61 -23.58
CA GLY A 280 8.38 18.18 -24.11
C GLY A 280 8.31 16.80 -24.80
N LEU A 281 7.42 15.93 -24.33
CA LEU A 281 7.21 14.60 -24.92
C LEU A 281 6.44 14.66 -26.25
N LEU A 282 5.51 15.61 -26.37
CA LEU A 282 4.76 15.88 -27.60
C LEU A 282 5.60 16.65 -28.62
N ALA A 283 6.45 17.58 -28.19
CA ALA A 283 7.34 18.33 -29.06
C ALA A 283 8.41 17.45 -29.73
N GLY A 284 8.87 16.36 -29.07
CA GLY A 284 9.83 15.40 -29.61
C GLY A 284 9.26 14.46 -30.70
N ARG A 285 7.94 14.48 -30.95
CA ARG A 285 7.26 13.65 -31.97
C ARG A 285 6.52 14.45 -33.06
N MET A 286 6.88 15.72 -33.22
CA MET A 286 6.30 16.51 -34.30
C MET A 286 6.75 15.98 -35.66
N ILE A 287 5.80 15.49 -36.43
CA ILE A 287 5.95 15.25 -37.88
C ILE A 287 6.21 16.62 -38.52
N PRO A 288 7.29 16.82 -39.27
CA PRO A 288 7.56 18.13 -39.88
C PRO A 288 6.39 18.54 -40.81
N GLY A 289 5.70 19.62 -40.46
CA GLY A 289 4.72 20.28 -41.31
C GLY A 289 3.24 20.02 -41.04
N GLY A 290 2.85 19.38 -39.93
CA GLY A 290 1.43 19.14 -39.58
C GLY A 290 0.94 19.96 -38.38
N THR A 291 -0.23 20.61 -38.49
CA THR A 291 -0.93 21.20 -37.35
C THR A 291 -1.56 20.09 -36.50
N LEU A 292 -1.24 20.00 -35.21
CA LEU A 292 -1.85 19.06 -34.28
C LEU A 292 -3.32 19.45 -34.06
N ARG A 293 -4.23 18.50 -34.15
CA ARG A 293 -5.64 18.71 -33.83
C ARG A 293 -5.95 18.05 -32.50
N ALA A 294 -6.45 18.83 -31.53
CA ALA A 294 -6.84 18.38 -30.21
C ALA A 294 -8.34 18.64 -30.00
N ALA A 295 -9.11 17.60 -29.67
CA ALA A 295 -10.51 17.70 -29.30
C ALA A 295 -10.67 17.43 -27.80
N PHE A 296 -11.38 18.32 -27.11
CA PHE A 296 -11.75 18.18 -25.70
C PHE A 296 -13.25 17.94 -25.61
N VAL A 297 -13.65 16.80 -25.09
CA VAL A 297 -15.07 16.46 -24.90
C VAL A 297 -15.38 16.59 -23.41
N HIS A 298 -16.27 17.49 -23.04
CA HIS A 298 -16.72 17.73 -21.68
C HIS A 298 -18.13 17.15 -21.47
N GLU A 299 -18.36 16.49 -20.35
CA GLU A 299 -19.69 15.94 -19.99
C GLU A 299 -20.75 17.02 -19.79
N CYS A 300 -20.37 18.22 -19.35
CA CYS A 300 -21.23 19.39 -19.20
C CYS A 300 -20.42 20.68 -19.37
N ALA A 301 -21.12 21.82 -19.42
CA ALA A 301 -20.46 23.12 -19.50
C ALA A 301 -19.53 23.38 -18.30
N PRO A 302 -18.37 24.04 -18.50
CA PRO A 302 -17.38 24.28 -17.43
C PRO A 302 -17.94 25.00 -16.19
N GLU A 303 -18.99 25.81 -16.34
CA GLU A 303 -19.65 26.51 -15.25
C GLU A 303 -20.42 25.58 -14.32
N LYS A 304 -20.84 24.42 -14.80
CA LYS A 304 -21.65 23.44 -14.06
C LYS A 304 -20.81 22.51 -13.16
N SER A 305 -19.49 22.38 -13.41
CA SER A 305 -18.59 21.50 -12.66
C SER A 305 -17.23 22.16 -12.40
N PRO A 306 -16.79 22.25 -11.14
CA PRO A 306 -15.45 22.74 -10.80
C PRO A 306 -14.34 21.92 -11.47
N TRP A 307 -14.51 20.59 -11.58
CA TRP A 307 -13.55 19.70 -12.23
C TRP A 307 -13.42 19.98 -13.72
N ILE A 308 -14.53 20.13 -14.45
CA ILE A 308 -14.53 20.46 -15.88
C ILE A 308 -13.94 21.85 -16.11
N ARG A 309 -14.17 22.79 -15.21
CA ARG A 309 -13.56 24.12 -15.25
C ARG A 309 -12.05 24.08 -15.19
N GLU A 310 -11.47 23.25 -14.34
CA GLU A 310 -10.01 23.08 -14.27
C GLU A 310 -9.46 22.37 -15.52
N HIS A 311 -10.16 21.41 -16.08
CA HIS A 311 -9.81 20.80 -17.36
C HIS A 311 -9.86 21.82 -18.52
N ASP A 312 -10.86 22.69 -18.56
CA ASP A 312 -10.95 23.73 -19.60
C ASP A 312 -9.85 24.80 -19.45
N LYS A 313 -9.41 25.11 -18.23
CA LYS A 313 -8.20 25.93 -18.03
C LYS A 313 -6.95 25.27 -18.63
N GLY A 314 -6.78 23.96 -18.43
CA GLY A 314 -5.69 23.20 -19.06
C GLY A 314 -5.74 23.24 -20.59
N ARG A 315 -6.92 23.14 -21.18
CA ARG A 315 -7.15 23.32 -22.60
C ARG A 315 -6.72 24.73 -23.07
N GLN A 316 -7.15 25.77 -22.35
CA GLN A 316 -6.81 27.15 -22.67
C GLN A 316 -5.29 27.41 -22.58
N GLN A 317 -4.62 26.82 -21.57
CA GLN A 317 -3.17 26.89 -21.44
C GLN A 317 -2.45 26.18 -22.60
N LEU A 318 -2.97 25.03 -23.07
CA LEU A 318 -2.44 24.32 -24.21
C LEU A 318 -2.53 25.17 -25.48
N GLU A 319 -3.67 25.80 -25.71
CA GLU A 319 -3.93 26.70 -26.84
C GLU A 319 -3.01 27.92 -26.82
N GLN A 320 -2.82 28.52 -25.62
CA GLN A 320 -1.90 29.65 -25.45
C GLN A 320 -0.42 29.26 -25.64
N ALA A 321 -0.01 28.10 -25.15
CA ALA A 321 1.39 27.64 -25.21
C ALA A 321 1.83 27.22 -26.59
N LEU A 322 0.95 26.62 -27.40
CA LEU A 322 1.29 26.04 -28.70
C LEU A 322 0.81 26.91 -29.90
N GLY A 323 -0.04 27.90 -29.66
CA GLY A 323 -0.47 28.88 -30.68
C GLY A 323 -0.92 28.19 -31.99
N ASP A 324 -0.41 28.64 -33.12
CA ASP A 324 -0.78 28.17 -34.45
C ASP A 324 -0.35 26.70 -34.76
N THR A 325 0.38 26.06 -33.88
CA THR A 325 0.81 24.65 -34.05
C THR A 325 -0.25 23.66 -33.62
N VAL A 326 -1.27 24.09 -32.88
CA VAL A 326 -2.38 23.27 -32.40
C VAL A 326 -3.72 23.90 -32.74
N LEU A 327 -4.60 23.13 -33.38
CA LEU A 327 -6.01 23.48 -33.52
C LEU A 327 -6.80 22.78 -32.40
N VAL A 328 -7.30 23.58 -31.44
CA VAL A 328 -8.07 23.08 -30.29
C VAL A 328 -9.56 23.30 -30.53
N ARG A 329 -10.38 22.26 -30.27
CA ARG A 329 -11.85 22.35 -30.26
C ARG A 329 -12.41 21.74 -28.97
N SER A 330 -13.45 22.37 -28.44
CA SER A 330 -14.22 21.85 -27.31
C SER A 330 -15.61 21.43 -27.74
N TYR A 331 -16.07 20.30 -27.21
CA TYR A 331 -17.38 19.73 -27.45
C TYR A 331 -18.05 19.40 -26.11
N LEU A 332 -19.37 19.55 -26.03
CA LEU A 332 -20.16 19.10 -24.89
C LEU A 332 -20.79 17.76 -25.22
N ALA A 333 -20.62 16.74 -24.37
CA ALA A 333 -21.16 15.41 -24.60
C ALA A 333 -22.69 15.41 -24.65
N GLU A 334 -23.35 16.36 -23.98
CA GLU A 334 -24.80 16.54 -24.02
C GLU A 334 -25.34 16.96 -25.41
N ASP A 335 -24.47 17.50 -26.29
CA ASP A 335 -24.83 17.92 -27.64
C ASP A 335 -24.73 16.78 -28.70
N TYR A 336 -24.19 15.62 -28.31
CA TYR A 336 -23.92 14.51 -29.20
C TYR A 336 -24.48 13.21 -28.64
N PRO A 337 -25.22 12.40 -29.43
CA PRO A 337 -25.84 11.15 -29.00
C PRO A 337 -24.81 10.04 -28.68
N CYS A 338 -23.59 10.11 -29.24
CA CYS A 338 -22.46 9.26 -28.85
C CYS A 338 -21.14 9.99 -29.06
N ALA A 339 -20.07 9.52 -28.40
CA ALA A 339 -18.74 10.14 -28.44
C ALA A 339 -18.10 10.09 -29.85
N GLU A 340 -18.50 9.14 -30.69
CA GLU A 340 -18.00 9.01 -32.07
C GLU A 340 -18.49 10.14 -32.96
N ASP A 341 -19.74 10.63 -32.79
CA ASP A 341 -20.28 11.76 -33.53
C ASP A 341 -19.57 13.09 -33.23
N ALA A 342 -18.89 13.19 -32.10
CA ALA A 342 -18.11 14.38 -31.76
C ALA A 342 -16.69 14.41 -32.38
N LEU A 343 -16.25 13.28 -32.98
CA LEU A 343 -14.91 13.12 -33.56
C LEU A 343 -14.89 13.19 -35.07
N GLU A 344 -16.05 13.10 -35.75
CA GLU A 344 -16.23 13.36 -37.19
C GLU A 344 -16.38 14.89 -37.42
#